data_b0bd0f8ac16fb7427d4e09cfcace9e38
#
_entry.id   b0bd0f8ac16fb7427d4e09cfcace9e38
#
_cell.length_a   1.000
_cell.length_b   1.000
_cell.length_c   1.000
_cell.angle_alpha   90.00
_cell.angle_beta   90.00
_cell.angle_gamma   90.00
#
_symmetry.space_group_name_H-M   'P 1'
#
loop_
_entity.id
_entity.type
_entity.pdbx_description
1 polymer ?
#
loop_
_entity_poly.entity_id
_entity_poly.type
_entity_poly.pdbx_seq_one_letter_code
_entity_poly.pdbx_strand_id
1 'polypeptide(L)'
;MLDKFYNPKILEGKYYKTWEDSGAFSANLNSGSEPYTIMMPPPNVTGSLHMGHGLTFTLQDLLIRFFRKKGRDCLWQPGMDHAGIATQMVVERQLAENNLDRRELGRDEFLKKVWNWKTESGGITMRQFRALCASANWECERFTMDEGLSQAVTRVCVHLYNDGLIYRDKRLVNWDPKLLTAISDLEVQQVEVNGKLWHFDYPIKGQENRSITVATTRPETMLGDTAVAVNANEVAL
;
A
#
# COMPACT_ATOMS: atom_id res chain seq x y z
N MET A 1 29.86 -37.93 10.54
CA MET A 1 29.11 -38.27 11.75
C MET A 1 28.27 -37.09 12.15
N LEU A 2 27.00 -37.27 12.48
CA LEU A 2 26.15 -36.16 12.96
C LEU A 2 26.57 -35.86 14.41
N ASP A 3 26.52 -34.56 14.78
CA ASP A 3 26.78 -34.14 16.16
C ASP A 3 25.73 -34.74 17.12
N LYS A 4 26.14 -34.99 18.33
CA LYS A 4 25.30 -35.63 19.37
C LYS A 4 24.12 -34.70 19.77
N PHE A 5 24.28 -33.38 19.61
CA PHE A 5 23.29 -32.39 19.99
C PHE A 5 22.92 -31.52 18.78
N TYR A 6 21.64 -31.24 18.65
CA TYR A 6 21.13 -30.29 17.65
C TYR A 6 21.49 -28.86 18.05
N ASN A 7 22.20 -28.15 17.18
CA ASN A 7 22.49 -26.72 17.34
C ASN A 7 21.82 -25.92 16.20
N PRO A 8 20.66 -25.26 16.45
CA PRO A 8 19.92 -24.58 15.43
C PRO A 8 20.72 -23.46 14.75
N LYS A 9 21.51 -22.70 15.51
CA LYS A 9 22.32 -21.59 14.98
C LYS A 9 23.31 -22.00 13.91
N ILE A 10 23.82 -23.24 13.98
CA ILE A 10 24.77 -23.75 12.99
C ILE A 10 24.05 -24.49 11.87
N LEU A 11 23.05 -25.28 12.20
CA LEU A 11 22.46 -26.24 11.26
C LEU A 11 21.40 -25.58 10.37
N GLU A 12 20.57 -24.69 10.89
CA GLU A 12 19.49 -24.06 10.13
C GLU A 12 20.06 -23.27 8.93
N GLY A 13 21.01 -22.37 9.16
CA GLY A 13 21.61 -21.59 8.08
C GLY A 13 22.34 -22.45 7.05
N LYS A 14 23.04 -23.53 7.50
CA LYS A 14 23.75 -24.46 6.62
C LYS A 14 22.79 -25.20 5.70
N TYR A 15 21.74 -25.81 6.26
CA TYR A 15 20.81 -26.61 5.45
C TYR A 15 19.93 -25.71 4.57
N TYR A 16 19.52 -24.56 5.06
CA TYR A 16 18.76 -23.61 4.25
C TYR A 16 19.56 -23.20 3.00
N LYS A 17 20.83 -22.82 3.18
CA LYS A 17 21.70 -22.51 2.07
C LYS A 17 21.87 -23.68 1.10
N THR A 18 22.01 -24.90 1.60
CA THR A 18 22.09 -26.09 0.75
C THR A 18 20.85 -26.26 -0.11
N TRP A 19 19.65 -26.02 0.43
CA TRP A 19 18.40 -26.10 -0.33
C TRP A 19 18.29 -24.99 -1.39
N GLU A 20 18.67 -23.78 -1.04
CA GLU A 20 18.67 -22.64 -1.95
C GLU A 20 19.67 -22.87 -3.11
N ASP A 21 20.90 -23.23 -2.78
CA ASP A 21 21.97 -23.51 -3.78
C ASP A 21 21.63 -24.71 -4.70
N SER A 22 20.86 -25.67 -4.23
CA SER A 22 20.42 -26.82 -5.04
C SER A 22 19.23 -26.53 -5.97
N GLY A 23 18.65 -25.33 -5.91
CA GLY A 23 17.45 -24.99 -6.66
C GLY A 23 16.17 -25.71 -6.17
N ALA A 24 16.18 -26.24 -4.94
CA ALA A 24 15.04 -27.00 -4.40
C ALA A 24 13.73 -26.19 -4.29
N PHE A 25 13.81 -24.87 -4.36
CA PHE A 25 12.67 -23.97 -4.27
C PHE A 25 12.22 -23.42 -5.64
N SER A 26 13.02 -23.63 -6.69
CA SER A 26 12.74 -23.13 -8.03
C SER A 26 11.59 -23.89 -8.68
N ALA A 27 10.74 -23.19 -9.40
CA ALA A 27 9.73 -23.77 -10.29
C ALA A 27 10.37 -24.13 -11.63
N ASN A 28 9.92 -25.22 -12.24
CA ASN A 28 10.37 -25.63 -13.56
C ASN A 28 9.21 -25.56 -14.57
N LEU A 29 9.04 -24.43 -15.21
CA LEU A 29 7.95 -24.15 -16.16
C LEU A 29 7.83 -25.16 -17.30
N ASN A 30 8.88 -25.96 -17.57
CA ASN A 30 8.94 -26.97 -18.62
C ASN A 30 8.86 -28.41 -18.09
N SER A 31 8.50 -28.61 -16.83
CA SER A 31 8.48 -29.93 -16.20
C SER A 31 7.41 -30.88 -16.77
N GLY A 32 6.35 -30.34 -17.40
CA GLY A 32 5.15 -31.10 -17.77
C GLY A 32 4.28 -31.53 -16.60
N SER A 33 4.69 -31.21 -15.36
CA SER A 33 3.94 -31.50 -14.15
C SER A 33 2.80 -30.50 -13.94
N GLU A 34 1.75 -30.91 -13.25
CA GLU A 34 0.64 -30.04 -12.91
C GLU A 34 1.12 -28.84 -12.04
N PRO A 35 0.86 -27.59 -12.46
CA PRO A 35 1.34 -26.44 -11.72
C PRO A 35 0.57 -26.22 -10.42
N TYR A 36 1.25 -25.67 -9.41
CA TYR A 36 0.65 -25.16 -8.18
C TYR A 36 1.34 -23.87 -7.76
N THR A 37 0.60 -22.77 -7.78
CA THR A 37 1.17 -21.44 -7.50
C THR A 37 0.48 -20.77 -6.34
N ILE A 38 1.26 -20.19 -5.43
CA ILE A 38 0.79 -19.26 -4.41
C ILE A 38 1.52 -17.93 -4.62
N MET A 39 0.73 -16.86 -4.72
CA MET A 39 1.24 -15.50 -4.64
C MET A 39 1.42 -15.13 -3.16
N MET A 40 2.65 -14.85 -2.75
CA MET A 40 2.91 -14.34 -1.41
C MET A 40 2.31 -12.92 -1.28
N PRO A 41 1.43 -12.64 -0.30
CA PRO A 41 1.05 -11.26 0.00
C PRO A 41 2.31 -10.46 0.31
N PRO A 42 2.67 -9.45 -0.51
CA PRO A 42 3.96 -8.79 -0.35
C PRO A 42 3.98 -7.97 0.93
N PRO A 43 4.89 -8.23 1.87
CA PRO A 43 5.00 -7.41 3.07
C PRO A 43 5.48 -6.00 2.72
N ASN A 44 5.01 -5.03 3.50
CA ASN A 44 5.42 -3.64 3.38
C ASN A 44 6.89 -3.46 3.75
N VAL A 45 7.60 -2.62 3.01
CA VAL A 45 9.01 -2.27 3.27
C VAL A 45 9.16 -1.27 4.44
N THR A 46 8.27 -1.37 5.44
CA THR A 46 8.20 -0.44 6.58
C THR A 46 8.85 -0.95 7.86
N GLY A 47 9.28 -2.20 7.90
CA GLY A 47 9.90 -2.76 9.10
C GLY A 47 10.05 -4.27 9.08
N SER A 48 10.14 -4.84 10.28
CA SER A 48 10.30 -6.28 10.50
C SER A 48 8.98 -7.04 10.38
N LEU A 49 9.08 -8.33 10.11
CA LEU A 49 7.94 -9.24 10.15
C LEU A 49 7.34 -9.32 11.56
N HIS A 50 6.04 -9.51 11.65
CA HIS A 50 5.31 -9.74 12.89
C HIS A 50 4.61 -11.11 12.87
N MET A 51 3.99 -11.52 13.97
CA MET A 51 3.36 -12.84 14.11
C MET A 51 2.31 -13.14 13.03
N GLY A 52 1.57 -12.12 12.56
CA GLY A 52 0.62 -12.29 11.45
C GLY A 52 1.31 -12.74 10.16
N HIS A 53 2.45 -12.17 9.83
CA HIS A 53 3.29 -12.64 8.72
C HIS A 53 3.74 -14.09 8.95
N GLY A 54 4.24 -14.39 10.15
CA GLY A 54 4.68 -15.75 10.50
C GLY A 54 3.59 -16.79 10.27
N LEU A 55 2.36 -16.53 10.73
CA LEU A 55 1.22 -17.42 10.52
C LEU A 55 0.88 -17.59 9.04
N THR A 56 0.68 -16.48 8.32
CA THR A 56 0.29 -16.51 6.91
C THR A 56 1.29 -17.27 6.06
N PHE A 57 2.57 -16.98 6.23
CA PHE A 57 3.61 -17.59 5.40
C PHE A 57 3.90 -19.04 5.78
N THR A 58 3.76 -19.42 7.06
CA THR A 58 3.85 -20.82 7.46
C THR A 58 2.76 -21.66 6.83
N LEU A 59 1.52 -21.16 6.76
CA LEU A 59 0.41 -21.87 6.11
C LEU A 59 0.66 -22.01 4.60
N GLN A 60 1.15 -20.96 3.94
CA GLN A 60 1.49 -21.02 2.52
C GLN A 60 2.64 -21.99 2.25
N ASP A 61 3.71 -21.93 3.04
CA ASP A 61 4.87 -22.82 2.91
C ASP A 61 4.49 -24.28 3.11
N LEU A 62 3.61 -24.57 4.07
CA LEU A 62 3.08 -25.91 4.29
C LEU A 62 2.41 -26.45 3.00
N LEU A 63 1.55 -25.66 2.37
CA LEU A 63 0.86 -26.05 1.13
C LEU A 63 1.85 -26.23 -0.03
N ILE A 64 2.76 -25.30 -0.21
CA ILE A 64 3.80 -25.40 -1.25
C ILE A 64 4.65 -26.66 -1.07
N ARG A 65 5.11 -26.96 0.13
CA ARG A 65 5.89 -28.16 0.44
C ARG A 65 5.07 -29.44 0.22
N PHE A 66 3.79 -29.42 0.61
CA PHE A 66 2.90 -30.55 0.42
C PHE A 66 2.73 -30.89 -1.08
N PHE A 67 2.39 -29.88 -1.91
CA PHE A 67 2.17 -30.09 -3.33
C PHE A 67 3.48 -30.39 -4.09
N ARG A 68 4.60 -29.77 -3.69
CA ARG A 68 5.92 -30.12 -4.23
C ARG A 68 6.26 -31.61 -3.95
N LYS A 69 5.93 -32.09 -2.76
CA LYS A 69 6.11 -33.49 -2.40
C LYS A 69 5.15 -34.44 -3.11
N LYS A 70 4.01 -33.93 -3.61
CA LYS A 70 3.08 -34.65 -4.51
C LYS A 70 3.54 -34.69 -5.97
N GLY A 71 4.69 -34.10 -6.32
CA GLY A 71 5.25 -34.07 -7.65
C GLY A 71 4.71 -32.96 -8.55
N ARG A 72 3.99 -31.96 -8.00
CA ARG A 72 3.58 -30.79 -8.76
C ARG A 72 4.74 -29.82 -8.96
N ASP A 73 4.67 -29.05 -10.04
CA ASP A 73 5.56 -27.91 -10.26
C ASP A 73 5.06 -26.72 -9.44
N CYS A 74 5.79 -26.38 -8.37
CA CYS A 74 5.32 -25.41 -7.39
C CYS A 74 6.07 -24.10 -7.49
N LEU A 75 5.34 -23.02 -7.67
CA LEU A 75 5.83 -21.64 -7.55
C LEU A 75 5.22 -20.96 -6.32
N TRP A 76 6.06 -20.67 -5.34
CA TRP A 76 5.70 -19.69 -4.32
C TRP A 76 6.38 -18.37 -4.67
N GLN A 77 5.59 -17.45 -5.24
CA GLN A 77 6.07 -16.17 -5.75
C GLN A 77 6.29 -15.17 -4.63
N PRO A 78 7.55 -14.82 -4.28
CA PRO A 78 7.82 -13.80 -3.27
C PRO A 78 7.77 -12.39 -3.84
N GLY A 79 7.60 -11.41 -2.95
CA GLY A 79 7.66 -10.01 -3.30
C GLY A 79 7.63 -9.11 -2.08
N MET A 80 7.80 -7.81 -2.31
CA MET A 80 7.68 -6.75 -1.31
C MET A 80 6.86 -5.59 -1.85
N ASP A 81 6.07 -4.97 -0.96
CA ASP A 81 5.31 -3.77 -1.27
C ASP A 81 6.07 -2.51 -0.86
N HIS A 82 6.05 -1.51 -1.73
CA HIS A 82 6.62 -0.19 -1.45
C HIS A 82 5.85 0.60 -0.37
N ALA A 83 4.60 0.23 -0.08
CA ALA A 83 3.74 0.79 0.98
C ALA A 83 3.52 2.32 0.92
N GLY A 84 3.93 2.99 -0.15
CA GLY A 84 3.66 4.40 -0.44
C GLY A 84 3.87 5.35 0.73
N ILE A 85 2.77 5.92 1.24
CA ILE A 85 2.76 6.92 2.32
C ILE A 85 3.43 6.39 3.60
N ALA A 86 3.21 5.13 3.97
CA ALA A 86 3.79 4.56 5.19
C ALA A 86 5.33 4.53 5.14
N THR A 87 5.92 4.17 4.01
CA THR A 87 7.37 4.21 3.81
C THR A 87 7.90 5.64 3.85
N GLN A 88 7.20 6.57 3.20
CA GLN A 88 7.54 7.99 3.26
C GLN A 88 7.55 8.50 4.72
N MET A 89 6.52 8.19 5.51
CA MET A 89 6.43 8.59 6.92
C MET A 89 7.58 8.02 7.77
N VAL A 90 8.02 6.80 7.50
CA VAL A 90 9.18 6.21 8.20
C VAL A 90 10.44 7.02 7.90
N VAL A 91 10.70 7.34 6.64
CA VAL A 91 11.88 8.12 6.22
C VAL A 91 11.80 9.56 6.73
N GLU A 92 10.62 10.19 6.70
CA GLU A 92 10.42 11.54 7.28
C GLU A 92 10.72 11.57 8.78
N ARG A 93 10.33 10.52 9.51
CA ARG A 93 10.65 10.41 10.95
C ARG A 93 12.16 10.34 11.19
N GLN A 94 12.88 9.53 10.38
CA GLN A 94 14.33 9.44 10.45
C GLN A 94 15.02 10.77 10.10
N LEU A 95 14.49 11.52 9.14
CA LEU A 95 14.99 12.86 8.81
C LEU A 95 14.77 13.83 9.98
N ALA A 96 13.58 13.79 10.60
CA ALA A 96 13.26 14.66 11.73
C ALA A 96 14.18 14.43 12.95
N GLU A 97 14.63 13.19 13.19
CA GLU A 97 15.63 12.87 14.21
C GLU A 97 16.98 13.61 13.98
N ASN A 98 17.27 13.95 12.72
CA ASN A 98 18.45 14.71 12.31
C ASN A 98 18.14 16.20 12.03
N ASN A 99 16.96 16.70 12.45
CA ASN A 99 16.47 18.06 12.19
C ASN A 99 16.43 18.41 10.69
N LEU A 100 16.12 17.45 9.83
CA LEU A 100 15.96 17.64 8.40
C LEU A 100 14.50 17.54 8.00
N ASP A 101 14.04 18.40 7.09
CA ASP A 101 12.71 18.32 6.47
C ASP A 101 12.83 17.88 5.01
N ARG A 102 11.90 17.04 4.55
CA ARG A 102 11.89 16.55 3.15
C ARG A 102 11.75 17.67 2.12
N ARG A 103 11.08 18.77 2.50
CA ARG A 103 10.85 19.92 1.62
C ARG A 103 12.13 20.73 1.41
N GLU A 104 12.95 20.83 2.47
CA GLU A 104 14.25 21.48 2.41
C GLU A 104 15.26 20.66 1.59
N LEU A 105 15.21 19.32 1.73
CA LEU A 105 16.05 18.41 0.93
C LEU A 105 15.71 18.43 -0.56
N GLY A 106 14.44 18.67 -0.92
CA GLY A 106 13.95 18.50 -2.27
C GLY A 106 13.70 17.04 -2.66
N ARG A 107 12.97 16.86 -3.77
CA ARG A 107 12.45 15.55 -4.19
C ARG A 107 13.54 14.52 -4.44
N ASP A 108 14.58 14.87 -5.17
CA ASP A 108 15.60 13.91 -5.62
C ASP A 108 16.40 13.33 -4.46
N GLU A 109 16.82 14.18 -3.53
CA GLU A 109 17.56 13.73 -2.34
C GLU A 109 16.66 12.95 -1.38
N PHE A 110 15.40 13.33 -1.26
CA PHE A 110 14.42 12.57 -0.48
C PHE A 110 14.22 11.17 -1.06
N LEU A 111 14.04 11.04 -2.37
CA LEU A 111 13.89 9.74 -3.04
C LEU A 111 15.12 8.85 -2.84
N LYS A 112 16.33 9.39 -2.87
CA LYS A 112 17.55 8.61 -2.55
C LYS A 112 17.48 8.02 -1.14
N LYS A 113 17.00 8.78 -0.15
CA LYS A 113 16.81 8.28 1.22
C LYS A 113 15.77 7.16 1.28
N VAL A 114 14.65 7.31 0.55
CA VAL A 114 13.60 6.28 0.47
C VAL A 114 14.13 4.99 -0.18
N TRP A 115 14.91 5.07 -1.25
CA TRP A 115 15.51 3.90 -1.88
C TRP A 115 16.55 3.22 -1.00
N ASN A 116 17.35 3.98 -0.24
CA ASN A 116 18.28 3.43 0.75
C ASN A 116 17.51 2.66 1.83
N TRP A 117 16.46 3.26 2.39
CA TRP A 117 15.59 2.59 3.33
C TRP A 117 14.99 1.29 2.78
N LYS A 118 14.49 1.30 1.53
CA LYS A 118 13.99 0.10 0.85
C LYS A 118 15.04 -1.01 0.83
N THR A 119 16.29 -0.67 0.54
CA THR A 119 17.38 -1.64 0.47
C THR A 119 17.70 -2.23 1.84
N GLU A 120 17.75 -1.41 2.87
CA GLU A 120 18.02 -1.85 4.25
C GLU A 120 16.89 -2.69 4.82
N SER A 121 15.67 -2.16 4.81
CA SER A 121 14.48 -2.80 5.36
C SER A 121 14.11 -4.07 4.60
N GLY A 122 14.13 -4.05 3.27
CA GLY A 122 13.89 -5.23 2.44
C GLY A 122 14.89 -6.35 2.71
N GLY A 123 16.16 -6.02 2.88
CA GLY A 123 17.19 -6.99 3.25
C GLY A 123 16.92 -7.65 4.61
N ILE A 124 16.37 -6.93 5.59
CA ILE A 124 15.97 -7.49 6.89
C ILE A 124 14.82 -8.45 6.71
N THR A 125 13.76 -8.05 6.05
CA THR A 125 12.56 -8.85 5.80
C THR A 125 12.89 -10.17 5.10
N MET A 126 13.69 -10.14 4.05
CA MET A 126 14.10 -11.34 3.32
C MET A 126 14.98 -12.27 4.14
N ARG A 127 15.84 -11.75 5.03
CA ARG A 127 16.58 -12.59 5.99
C ARG A 127 15.67 -13.24 7.02
N GLN A 128 14.65 -12.54 7.49
CA GLN A 128 13.66 -13.09 8.42
C GLN A 128 12.85 -14.24 7.80
N PHE A 129 12.46 -14.12 6.52
CA PHE A 129 11.82 -15.22 5.80
C PHE A 129 12.72 -16.44 5.68
N ARG A 130 13.98 -16.24 5.36
CA ARG A 130 14.96 -17.35 5.33
C ARG A 130 15.16 -17.99 6.69
N ALA A 131 15.17 -17.19 7.75
CA ALA A 131 15.23 -17.70 9.12
C ALA A 131 13.99 -18.50 9.53
N LEU A 132 12.81 -18.21 8.95
CA LEU A 132 11.61 -19.04 9.07
C LEU A 132 11.64 -20.28 8.17
N CYS A 133 12.72 -20.53 7.45
CA CYS A 133 12.88 -21.61 6.49
C CYS A 133 11.86 -21.59 5.35
N ALA A 134 11.36 -20.43 4.94
CA ALA A 134 10.40 -20.26 3.86
C ALA A 134 10.97 -20.79 2.52
N SER A 135 10.24 -21.67 1.84
CA SER A 135 10.67 -22.31 0.58
C SER A 135 10.18 -21.59 -0.67
N ALA A 136 10.25 -20.25 -0.68
CA ALA A 136 9.86 -19.42 -1.81
C ALA A 136 10.92 -19.44 -2.93
N ASN A 137 10.49 -19.20 -4.16
CA ASN A 137 11.40 -19.04 -5.30
C ASN A 137 12.01 -17.63 -5.30
N TRP A 138 13.10 -17.46 -4.57
CA TRP A 138 13.75 -16.15 -4.37
C TRP A 138 14.31 -15.53 -5.66
N GLU A 139 14.60 -16.33 -6.67
CA GLU A 139 15.03 -15.84 -7.98
C GLU A 139 13.93 -15.04 -8.70
N CYS A 140 12.68 -15.31 -8.34
CA CYS A 140 11.50 -14.63 -8.87
C CYS A 140 11.04 -13.45 -7.99
N GLU A 141 11.82 -13.03 -7.00
CA GLU A 141 11.43 -11.93 -6.10
C GLU A 141 11.06 -10.67 -6.89
N ARG A 142 9.92 -10.07 -6.53
CA ARG A 142 9.43 -8.83 -7.14
C ARG A 142 9.29 -7.72 -6.10
N PHE A 143 9.44 -6.51 -6.56
CA PHE A 143 9.13 -5.30 -5.78
C PHE A 143 8.08 -4.48 -6.53
N THR A 144 7.05 -4.01 -5.84
CA THR A 144 5.88 -3.35 -6.47
C THR A 144 6.23 -2.09 -7.28
N MET A 145 7.43 -1.53 -7.12
CA MET A 145 7.96 -0.43 -7.93
C MET A 145 9.19 -0.83 -8.75
N ASP A 146 9.42 -2.13 -8.99
CA ASP A 146 10.46 -2.54 -9.94
C ASP A 146 10.11 -2.09 -11.38
N GLU A 147 11.09 -2.08 -12.25
CA GLU A 147 10.93 -1.58 -13.60
C GLU A 147 9.82 -2.34 -14.36
N GLY A 148 9.78 -3.67 -14.27
CA GLY A 148 8.79 -4.48 -14.96
C GLY A 148 7.37 -4.25 -14.48
N LEU A 149 7.15 -4.16 -13.16
CA LEU A 149 5.84 -3.83 -12.59
C LEU A 149 5.43 -2.39 -12.88
N SER A 150 6.36 -1.44 -12.85
CA SER A 150 6.09 -0.05 -13.23
C SER A 150 5.63 0.07 -14.68
N GLN A 151 6.26 -0.65 -15.60
CA GLN A 151 5.84 -0.73 -16.99
C GLN A 151 4.46 -1.39 -17.14
N ALA A 152 4.19 -2.48 -16.40
CA ALA A 152 2.91 -3.16 -16.42
C ALA A 152 1.78 -2.25 -15.92
N VAL A 153 1.97 -1.55 -14.80
CA VAL A 153 1.00 -0.58 -14.26
C VAL A 153 0.69 0.51 -15.27
N THR A 154 1.72 1.11 -15.89
CA THR A 154 1.53 2.14 -16.91
C THR A 154 0.73 1.60 -18.10
N ARG A 155 1.05 0.41 -18.58
CA ARG A 155 0.34 -0.23 -19.69
C ARG A 155 -1.13 -0.48 -19.36
N VAL A 156 -1.41 -1.02 -18.19
CA VAL A 156 -2.79 -1.28 -17.73
C VAL A 156 -3.57 0.04 -17.61
N CYS A 157 -2.96 1.07 -17.02
CA CYS A 157 -3.58 2.38 -16.90
C CYS A 157 -3.97 2.97 -18.28
N VAL A 158 -3.09 2.88 -19.28
CA VAL A 158 -3.37 3.33 -20.64
C VAL A 158 -4.50 2.53 -21.29
N HIS A 159 -4.54 1.20 -21.08
CA HIS A 159 -5.64 0.36 -21.59
C HIS A 159 -6.97 0.78 -20.99
N LEU A 160 -7.06 0.89 -19.67
CA LEU A 160 -8.29 1.29 -18.97
C LEU A 160 -8.77 2.69 -19.40
N TYR A 161 -7.84 3.61 -19.64
CA TYR A 161 -8.18 4.94 -20.14
C TYR A 161 -8.74 4.87 -21.57
N ASN A 162 -8.14 4.11 -22.47
CA ASN A 162 -8.59 3.94 -23.85
C ASN A 162 -9.96 3.24 -23.92
N ASP A 163 -10.23 2.31 -23.00
CA ASP A 163 -11.51 1.60 -22.88
C ASP A 163 -12.61 2.48 -22.20
N GLY A 164 -12.27 3.71 -21.78
CA GLY A 164 -13.19 4.63 -21.10
C GLY A 164 -13.59 4.23 -19.68
N LEU A 165 -12.85 3.28 -19.06
CA LEU A 165 -13.12 2.79 -17.72
C LEU A 165 -12.55 3.68 -16.63
N ILE A 166 -11.56 4.49 -16.93
CA ILE A 166 -11.00 5.51 -16.06
C ILE A 166 -10.98 6.87 -16.77
N TYR A 167 -11.16 7.93 -16.01
CA TYR A 167 -11.15 9.29 -16.49
C TYR A 167 -10.52 10.23 -15.45
N ARG A 168 -10.13 11.42 -15.86
CA ARG A 168 -9.59 12.45 -14.99
C ARG A 168 -10.65 13.53 -14.74
N ASP A 169 -11.05 13.68 -13.48
CA ASP A 169 -12.00 14.70 -13.07
C ASP A 169 -11.72 15.17 -11.64
N LYS A 170 -12.46 16.22 -11.21
CA LYS A 170 -12.42 16.71 -9.83
C LYS A 170 -13.40 15.91 -8.98
N ARG A 171 -12.95 15.51 -7.80
CA ARG A 171 -13.77 14.79 -6.82
C ARG A 171 -13.54 15.37 -5.42
N LEU A 172 -14.60 15.44 -4.61
CA LEU A 172 -14.45 15.70 -3.17
C LEU A 172 -13.73 14.54 -2.52
N VAL A 173 -12.71 14.84 -1.73
CA VAL A 173 -11.91 13.84 -0.99
C VAL A 173 -11.70 14.33 0.43
N ASN A 174 -11.52 13.37 1.37
CA ASN A 174 -10.98 13.70 2.68
C ASN A 174 -9.50 14.05 2.51
N TRP A 175 -9.07 15.14 3.12
CA TRP A 175 -7.73 15.69 2.94
C TRP A 175 -7.06 15.91 4.27
N ASP A 176 -5.84 15.36 4.45
CA ASP A 176 -5.00 15.65 5.60
C ASP A 176 -4.08 16.84 5.30
N PRO A 177 -4.26 17.98 5.99
CA PRO A 177 -3.48 19.19 5.72
C PRO A 177 -2.04 19.11 6.24
N LYS A 178 -1.70 18.15 7.11
CA LYS A 178 -0.35 17.94 7.60
C LYS A 178 0.47 17.07 6.64
N LEU A 179 -0.11 15.97 6.20
CA LEU A 179 0.50 15.06 5.22
C LEU A 179 0.39 15.60 3.78
N LEU A 180 -0.52 16.54 3.52
CA LEU A 180 -0.84 17.10 2.20
C LEU A 180 -1.22 16.00 1.20
N THR A 181 -2.12 15.13 1.62
CA THR A 181 -2.61 14.02 0.80
C THR A 181 -4.10 13.75 1.06
N ALA A 182 -4.74 13.12 0.07
CA ALA A 182 -6.05 12.51 0.28
C ALA A 182 -5.91 11.30 1.20
N ILE A 183 -6.91 11.07 2.03
CA ILE A 183 -7.01 9.92 2.94
C ILE A 183 -8.30 9.17 2.68
N SER A 184 -8.34 7.89 3.05
CA SER A 184 -9.54 7.07 2.93
C SER A 184 -10.59 7.42 4.00
N ASP A 185 -11.85 7.09 3.73
CA ASP A 185 -12.94 7.30 4.70
C ASP A 185 -12.71 6.53 6.01
N LEU A 186 -11.99 5.40 5.95
CA LEU A 186 -11.64 4.58 7.13
C LEU A 186 -10.63 5.26 8.05
N GLU A 187 -9.85 6.21 7.53
CA GLU A 187 -8.85 6.96 8.30
C GLU A 187 -9.43 8.22 8.96
N VAL A 188 -10.67 8.58 8.61
CA VAL A 188 -11.36 9.75 9.16
C VAL A 188 -12.02 9.39 10.49
N GLN A 189 -11.61 10.06 11.54
CA GLN A 189 -12.25 9.95 12.85
C GLN A 189 -13.37 10.98 12.97
N GLN A 190 -14.60 10.50 13.17
CA GLN A 190 -15.75 11.35 13.42
C GLN A 190 -15.70 11.83 14.89
N VAL A 191 -15.65 13.13 15.07
CA VAL A 191 -15.63 13.76 16.40
C VAL A 191 -16.82 14.67 16.53
N GLU A 192 -17.60 14.50 17.59
CA GLU A 192 -18.70 15.40 17.92
C GLU A 192 -18.16 16.72 18.43
N VAL A 193 -18.59 17.82 17.81
CA VAL A 193 -18.20 19.19 18.21
C VAL A 193 -19.42 20.08 18.37
N ASN A 194 -19.37 20.99 19.35
CA ASN A 194 -20.40 22.02 19.52
C ASN A 194 -20.24 23.10 18.45
N GLY A 195 -20.93 22.92 17.33
CA GLY A 195 -20.94 23.85 16.20
C GLY A 195 -22.10 24.87 16.28
N LYS A 196 -22.11 25.80 15.33
CA LYS A 196 -23.21 26.75 15.12
C LYS A 196 -23.72 26.60 13.68
N LEU A 197 -25.01 26.78 13.52
CA LEU A 197 -25.66 26.86 12.22
C LEU A 197 -25.94 28.33 11.92
N TRP A 198 -25.41 28.83 10.80
CA TRP A 198 -25.54 30.20 10.34
C TRP A 198 -26.58 30.28 9.25
N HIS A 199 -27.47 31.25 9.29
CA HIS A 199 -28.53 31.45 8.32
C HIS A 199 -28.24 32.73 7.52
N PHE A 200 -28.34 32.62 6.17
CA PHE A 200 -28.18 33.72 5.24
C PHE A 200 -29.42 33.81 4.37
N ASP A 201 -29.86 35.04 4.15
CA ASP A 201 -30.99 35.34 3.28
C ASP A 201 -30.48 35.85 1.91
N TYR A 202 -30.71 35.09 0.87
CA TYR A 202 -30.37 35.45 -0.48
C TYR A 202 -31.60 36.08 -1.18
N PRO A 203 -31.55 37.35 -1.59
CA PRO A 203 -32.69 38.02 -2.22
C PRO A 203 -32.94 37.42 -3.62
N ILE A 204 -34.22 37.24 -3.96
CA ILE A 204 -34.62 36.75 -5.28
C ILE A 204 -34.66 37.93 -6.27
N LYS A 205 -33.91 37.79 -7.37
CA LYS A 205 -33.87 38.83 -8.42
C LYS A 205 -35.24 39.11 -9.01
N GLY A 206 -35.67 40.37 -8.97
CA GLY A 206 -36.95 40.81 -9.49
C GLY A 206 -38.14 40.58 -8.56
N GLN A 207 -37.93 40.15 -7.32
CA GLN A 207 -38.98 39.99 -6.32
C GLN A 207 -38.59 40.76 -5.04
N GLU A 208 -38.98 42.02 -4.94
CA GLU A 208 -38.75 42.80 -3.73
C GLU A 208 -39.46 42.16 -2.53
N ASN A 209 -38.76 42.05 -1.42
CA ASN A 209 -39.20 41.40 -0.17
C ASN A 209 -39.33 39.86 -0.17
N ARG A 210 -38.72 39.18 -1.14
CA ARG A 210 -38.60 37.70 -1.07
C ARG A 210 -37.13 37.27 -1.08
N SER A 211 -36.81 36.33 -0.21
CA SER A 211 -35.47 35.77 -0.08
C SER A 211 -35.56 34.26 0.08
N ILE A 212 -34.48 33.57 -0.23
CA ILE A 212 -34.28 32.16 0.11
C ILE A 212 -33.28 32.12 1.24
N THR A 213 -33.68 31.53 2.39
CA THR A 213 -32.79 31.31 3.52
C THR A 213 -32.04 30.01 3.37
N VAL A 214 -30.71 30.09 3.42
CA VAL A 214 -29.85 28.92 3.48
C VAL A 214 -29.18 28.82 4.84
N ALA A 215 -28.90 27.62 5.29
CA ALA A 215 -28.23 27.37 6.56
C ALA A 215 -26.92 26.59 6.33
N THR A 216 -25.84 27.04 6.97
CA THR A 216 -24.53 26.41 6.87
C THR A 216 -23.78 26.39 8.19
N THR A 217 -22.97 25.38 8.41
CA THR A 217 -21.99 25.33 9.49
C THR A 217 -20.68 26.04 9.13
N ARG A 218 -20.50 26.44 7.85
CA ARG A 218 -19.30 27.08 7.31
C ARG A 218 -19.63 28.39 6.65
N PRO A 219 -19.80 29.49 7.41
CA PRO A 219 -20.22 30.78 6.88
C PRO A 219 -19.22 31.39 5.88
N GLU A 220 -17.95 31.00 5.97
CA GLU A 220 -16.89 31.44 5.03
C GLU A 220 -17.14 31.02 3.57
N THR A 221 -17.93 29.97 3.35
CA THR A 221 -18.24 29.50 1.98
C THR A 221 -19.14 30.47 1.22
N MET A 222 -19.87 31.35 1.90
CA MET A 222 -20.74 32.35 1.31
C MET A 222 -20.03 33.22 0.25
N LEU A 223 -18.74 33.49 0.41
CA LEU A 223 -17.95 34.29 -0.51
C LEU A 223 -17.76 33.63 -1.88
N GLY A 224 -17.97 32.32 -1.96
CA GLY A 224 -17.88 31.53 -3.20
C GLY A 224 -19.24 31.19 -3.82
N ASP A 225 -20.35 31.57 -3.19
CA ASP A 225 -21.68 31.18 -3.64
C ASP A 225 -22.05 31.95 -4.92
N THR A 226 -22.48 31.20 -5.94
CA THR A 226 -22.92 31.73 -7.23
C THR A 226 -24.40 31.45 -7.54
N ALA A 227 -24.98 30.46 -6.85
CA ALA A 227 -26.37 30.04 -6.99
C ALA A 227 -26.87 29.31 -5.77
N VAL A 228 -28.19 29.26 -5.58
CA VAL A 228 -28.87 28.43 -4.61
C VAL A 228 -29.67 27.37 -5.37
N ALA A 229 -29.44 26.10 -5.01
CA ALA A 229 -30.19 24.96 -5.55
C ALA A 229 -31.29 24.53 -4.56
N VAL A 230 -32.48 24.29 -5.08
CA VAL A 230 -33.63 23.79 -4.31
C VAL A 230 -34.13 22.49 -4.91
N ASN A 231 -34.79 21.65 -4.09
CA ASN A 231 -35.41 20.44 -4.58
C ASN A 231 -36.58 20.81 -5.51
N ALA A 232 -36.59 20.26 -6.73
CA ALA A 232 -37.64 20.53 -7.73
C ALA A 232 -39.05 20.13 -7.27
N ASN A 233 -39.19 19.26 -6.28
CA ASN A 233 -40.49 18.82 -5.73
C ASN A 233 -40.95 19.69 -4.53
N GLU A 234 -40.13 20.58 -4.03
CA GLU A 234 -40.54 21.56 -3.01
C GLU A 234 -41.11 22.82 -3.67
N VAL A 235 -42.40 22.76 -3.99
CA VAL A 235 -43.13 23.81 -4.72
C VAL A 235 -43.56 24.97 -3.81
N ALA A 236 -43.17 25.01 -2.57
CA ALA A 236 -43.56 26.05 -1.58
C ALA A 236 -42.58 27.20 -1.46
N LEU A 237 -42.10 27.75 -2.59
CA LEU A 237 -41.32 28.98 -2.66
C LEU A 237 -42.14 30.16 -3.08
#